data_18380c5cfecaa37317701f4e93eea90b
#
_entry.id   18380c5cfecaa37317701f4e93eea90b
#
_cell.length_a   1.000
_cell.length_b   1.000
_cell.length_c   1.000
_cell.angle_alpha   90.00
_cell.angle_beta   90.00
_cell.angle_gamma   90.00
#
_symmetry.space_group_name_H-M   'P 1'
#
loop_
_entity.id
_entity.type
_entity.pdbx_description
1 polymer ?
#
loop_
_entity_poly.entity_id
_entity_poly.type
_entity_poly.pdbx_seq_one_letter_code
_entity_poly.pdbx_strand_id
1 'polypeptide(L)'
;VESFQKIKNIINEDEIIFGTIGIHPHETDNNEISIDYIVKNFEENPKIIGIGETGLDFYYNNSDKEKQIKSFKKHIEASIKTNSPLIIHSRNAEDETFEILNKYQGEKLKILMHCFTGSKNFAEKLLKLNAFFSASGIITFKNSIDLQETFKFLPLEKILIETDSPYLAPVPNRGKKNEPSFLSYTAQKLADIKNLSKQEITKIT
;
A
#
# COMPACT_ATOMS: atom_id res chain seq x y z
N VAL A 1 -13.12 3.31 -13.00
CA VAL A 1 -13.71 4.63 -13.16
C VAL A 1 -14.97 4.76 -12.30
N GLU A 2 -15.91 3.79 -12.35
CA GLU A 2 -17.14 3.84 -11.53
C GLU A 2 -16.87 3.79 -10.02
N SER A 3 -15.92 2.95 -9.58
CA SER A 3 -15.49 2.88 -8.18
C SER A 3 -14.91 4.19 -7.67
N PHE A 4 -14.19 4.93 -8.51
CA PHE A 4 -13.62 6.23 -8.13
C PHE A 4 -14.69 7.28 -7.86
N GLN A 5 -15.82 7.27 -8.60
CA GLN A 5 -16.93 8.17 -8.29
C GLN A 5 -17.56 7.86 -6.92
N LYS A 6 -17.66 6.58 -6.55
CA LYS A 6 -18.10 6.18 -5.20
C LYS A 6 -17.13 6.68 -4.12
N ILE A 7 -15.81 6.56 -4.36
CA ILE A 7 -14.79 7.10 -3.44
C ILE A 7 -14.97 8.60 -3.27
N LYS A 8 -15.16 9.38 -4.35
CA LYS A 8 -15.39 10.83 -4.25
C LYS A 8 -16.61 11.19 -3.41
N ASN A 9 -17.66 10.41 -3.49
CA ASN A 9 -18.83 10.65 -2.64
C ASN A 9 -18.50 10.39 -1.16
N ILE A 10 -17.86 9.25 -0.84
CA ILE A 10 -17.52 8.87 0.52
C ILE A 10 -16.57 9.87 1.19
N ILE A 11 -15.50 10.30 0.50
CA ILE A 11 -14.54 11.25 1.07
C ILE A 11 -15.15 12.64 1.34
N ASN A 12 -16.29 12.95 0.72
CA ASN A 12 -16.99 14.20 0.96
C ASN A 12 -18.00 14.13 2.13
N GLU A 13 -18.28 12.93 2.65
CA GLU A 13 -19.20 12.74 3.77
C GLU A 13 -18.60 13.14 5.12
N ASP A 14 -17.27 13.04 5.27
CA ASP A 14 -16.60 13.34 6.54
C ASP A 14 -15.21 13.96 6.30
N GLU A 15 -14.82 14.93 7.12
CA GLU A 15 -13.55 15.65 6.99
C GLU A 15 -12.31 14.78 7.19
N ILE A 16 -12.43 13.70 7.98
CA ILE A 16 -11.32 12.79 8.29
C ILE A 16 -11.12 11.69 7.24
N ILE A 17 -12.03 11.56 6.27
CA ILE A 17 -11.94 10.54 5.21
C ILE A 17 -11.18 11.11 4.01
N PHE A 18 -10.14 10.40 3.60
CA PHE A 18 -9.33 10.69 2.41
C PHE A 18 -9.37 9.50 1.44
N GLY A 19 -9.00 9.75 0.19
CA GLY A 19 -8.99 8.71 -0.83
C GLY A 19 -7.69 8.66 -1.63
N THR A 20 -7.55 7.64 -2.44
CA THR A 20 -6.51 7.51 -3.47
C THR A 20 -7.14 7.23 -4.82
N ILE A 21 -6.40 7.48 -5.89
CA ILE A 21 -6.83 7.20 -7.26
C ILE A 21 -5.85 6.25 -7.94
N GLY A 22 -6.34 5.13 -8.44
CA GLY A 22 -5.52 4.16 -9.17
C GLY A 22 -6.33 3.00 -9.73
N ILE A 23 -5.61 2.11 -10.43
CA ILE A 23 -6.12 0.83 -10.94
C ILE A 23 -5.35 -0.29 -10.26
N HIS A 24 -6.06 -1.07 -9.45
CA HIS A 24 -5.53 -2.27 -8.83
C HIS A 24 -5.03 -3.26 -9.90
N PRO A 25 -3.94 -3.99 -9.70
CA PRO A 25 -3.40 -4.92 -10.70
C PRO A 25 -4.43 -5.95 -11.23
N HIS A 26 -5.38 -6.38 -10.42
CA HIS A 26 -6.44 -7.31 -10.84
C HIS A 26 -7.43 -6.73 -11.85
N GLU A 27 -7.46 -5.41 -12.00
CA GLU A 27 -8.47 -4.70 -12.81
C GLU A 27 -7.89 -4.16 -14.13
N THR A 28 -6.61 -4.39 -14.41
CA THR A 28 -5.92 -3.78 -15.54
C THR A 28 -6.35 -4.31 -16.91
N ASP A 29 -6.99 -5.47 -16.97
CA ASP A 29 -7.58 -6.00 -18.21
C ASP A 29 -8.82 -5.22 -18.65
N ASN A 30 -9.61 -4.77 -17.69
CA ASN A 30 -10.90 -4.15 -17.91
C ASN A 30 -10.88 -2.62 -17.78
N ASN A 31 -9.81 -2.08 -17.19
CA ASN A 31 -9.68 -0.66 -16.91
C ASN A 31 -8.34 -0.12 -17.40
N GLU A 32 -8.39 0.89 -18.23
CA GLU A 32 -7.22 1.67 -18.62
C GLU A 32 -7.49 3.15 -18.40
N ILE A 33 -6.55 3.84 -17.75
CA ILE A 33 -6.61 5.29 -17.55
C ILE A 33 -5.32 5.94 -18.04
N SER A 34 -5.43 7.19 -18.48
CA SER A 34 -4.27 7.97 -18.89
C SER A 34 -3.61 8.63 -17.67
N ILE A 35 -2.34 8.98 -17.83
CA ILE A 35 -1.60 9.76 -16.82
C ILE A 35 -2.33 11.09 -16.56
N ASP A 36 -2.77 11.77 -17.61
CA ASP A 36 -3.46 13.07 -17.49
C ASP A 36 -4.80 12.92 -16.74
N TYR A 37 -5.49 11.80 -16.90
CA TYR A 37 -6.70 11.53 -16.13
C TYR A 37 -6.40 11.39 -14.63
N ILE A 38 -5.31 10.66 -14.27
CA ILE A 38 -4.90 10.50 -12.87
C ILE A 38 -4.51 11.85 -12.28
N VAL A 39 -3.63 12.59 -12.97
CA VAL A 39 -3.13 13.91 -12.53
C VAL A 39 -4.28 14.88 -12.33
N LYS A 40 -5.16 15.04 -13.32
CA LYS A 40 -6.31 15.92 -13.24
C LYS A 40 -7.20 15.61 -12.04
N ASN A 41 -7.57 14.34 -11.85
CA ASN A 41 -8.45 13.96 -10.74
C ASN A 41 -7.78 14.09 -9.38
N PHE A 42 -6.47 13.93 -9.27
CA PHE A 42 -5.71 14.21 -8.07
C PHE A 42 -5.72 15.71 -7.74
N GLU A 43 -5.41 16.58 -8.71
CA GLU A 43 -5.33 18.03 -8.52
C GLU A 43 -6.68 18.66 -8.23
N GLU A 44 -7.76 18.18 -8.86
CA GLU A 44 -9.12 18.71 -8.68
C GLU A 44 -9.78 18.26 -7.36
N ASN A 45 -9.21 17.30 -6.63
CA ASN A 45 -9.82 16.74 -5.43
C ASN A 45 -8.82 16.74 -4.25
N PRO A 46 -8.81 17.80 -3.42
CA PRO A 46 -7.85 17.95 -2.32
C PRO A 46 -7.85 16.79 -1.29
N LYS A 47 -8.92 16.01 -1.22
CA LYS A 47 -9.03 14.82 -0.37
C LYS A 47 -8.48 13.55 -1.02
N ILE A 48 -8.04 13.62 -2.27
CA ILE A 48 -7.25 12.54 -2.89
C ILE A 48 -5.79 12.80 -2.56
N ILE A 49 -5.23 12.01 -1.65
CA ILE A 49 -3.91 12.26 -1.06
C ILE A 49 -2.80 11.35 -1.61
N GLY A 50 -3.12 10.45 -2.53
CA GLY A 50 -2.15 9.54 -3.12
C GLY A 50 -2.64 8.90 -4.41
N ILE A 51 -1.70 8.31 -5.14
CA ILE A 51 -1.95 7.57 -6.36
C ILE A 51 -1.81 6.08 -6.08
N GLY A 52 -2.87 5.33 -6.35
CA GLY A 52 -3.01 3.91 -6.08
C GLY A 52 -4.43 3.55 -5.62
N GLU A 53 -4.64 2.33 -5.28
CA GLU A 53 -3.72 1.20 -5.25
C GLU A 53 -3.34 0.77 -6.67
N THR A 54 -2.07 0.50 -6.91
CA THR A 54 -1.51 0.05 -8.18
C THR A 54 -0.34 -0.90 -7.93
N GLY A 55 0.23 -1.53 -8.95
CA GLY A 55 1.38 -2.41 -8.77
C GLY A 55 1.23 -3.75 -9.50
N LEU A 56 1.78 -4.82 -8.92
CA LEU A 56 1.86 -6.13 -9.55
C LEU A 56 1.34 -7.24 -8.63
N ASP A 57 0.50 -8.11 -9.18
CA ASP A 57 0.04 -9.35 -8.54
C ASP A 57 0.18 -10.52 -9.53
N PHE A 58 1.21 -11.32 -9.34
CA PHE A 58 1.48 -12.50 -10.16
C PHE A 58 1.05 -13.80 -9.48
N TYR A 59 0.41 -13.69 -8.33
CA TYR A 59 -0.19 -14.82 -7.63
C TYR A 59 -1.57 -15.18 -8.19
N TYR A 60 -2.44 -14.17 -8.34
CA TYR A 60 -3.73 -14.31 -8.99
C TYR A 60 -3.58 -13.94 -10.47
N ASN A 61 -3.94 -14.80 -11.38
CA ASN A 61 -3.92 -14.50 -12.83
C ASN A 61 -5.21 -13.75 -13.25
N ASN A 62 -5.58 -12.71 -12.51
CA ASN A 62 -6.82 -11.96 -12.77
C ASN A 62 -6.68 -10.96 -13.91
N SER A 63 -5.46 -10.56 -14.22
CA SER A 63 -5.14 -9.65 -15.34
C SER A 63 -3.78 -10.00 -15.95
N ASP A 64 -3.60 -9.67 -17.21
CA ASP A 64 -2.37 -9.88 -17.96
C ASP A 64 -1.18 -9.12 -17.34
N LYS A 65 -0.02 -9.79 -17.24
CA LYS A 65 1.18 -9.23 -16.59
C LYS A 65 1.69 -7.96 -17.29
N GLU A 66 1.69 -7.92 -18.62
CA GLU A 66 2.17 -6.77 -19.37
C GLU A 66 1.24 -5.56 -19.17
N LYS A 67 -0.06 -5.80 -19.06
CA LYS A 67 -1.03 -4.74 -18.75
C LYS A 67 -0.84 -4.22 -17.32
N GLN A 68 -0.58 -5.09 -16.34
CA GLN A 68 -0.25 -4.67 -14.98
C GLN A 68 1.01 -3.79 -14.97
N ILE A 69 2.09 -4.21 -15.65
CA ILE A 69 3.35 -3.46 -15.77
C ILE A 69 3.12 -2.11 -16.44
N LYS A 70 2.36 -2.07 -17.54
CA LYS A 70 2.02 -0.83 -18.25
C LYS A 70 1.23 0.14 -17.36
N SER A 71 0.23 -0.37 -16.65
CA SER A 71 -0.56 0.40 -15.70
C SER A 71 0.30 0.95 -14.58
N PHE A 72 1.11 0.10 -13.94
CA PHE A 72 2.00 0.49 -12.85
C PHE A 72 2.94 1.64 -13.24
N LYS A 73 3.59 1.57 -14.41
CA LYS A 73 4.45 2.65 -14.92
C LYS A 73 3.69 3.97 -15.09
N LYS A 74 2.46 3.95 -15.62
CA LYS A 74 1.63 5.16 -15.73
C LYS A 74 1.34 5.81 -14.36
N HIS A 75 1.07 4.99 -13.34
CA HIS A 75 0.82 5.48 -11.99
C HIS A 75 2.10 6.06 -11.35
N ILE A 76 3.26 5.45 -11.58
CA ILE A 76 4.56 6.00 -11.16
C ILE A 76 4.76 7.40 -11.77
N GLU A 77 4.59 7.53 -13.08
CA GLU A 77 4.75 8.82 -13.77
C GLU A 77 3.76 9.87 -13.27
N ALA A 78 2.51 9.49 -13.01
CA ALA A 78 1.52 10.39 -12.42
C ALA A 78 1.92 10.82 -10.99
N SER A 79 2.42 9.90 -10.15
CA SER A 79 2.89 10.19 -8.80
C SER A 79 4.07 11.17 -8.81
N ILE A 80 5.01 11.01 -9.73
CA ILE A 80 6.14 11.93 -9.91
C ILE A 80 5.64 13.32 -10.32
N LYS A 81 4.74 13.41 -11.33
CA LYS A 81 4.16 14.68 -11.81
C LYS A 81 3.44 15.45 -10.71
N THR A 82 2.69 14.76 -9.87
CA THR A 82 1.89 15.36 -8.77
C THR A 82 2.67 15.50 -7.47
N ASN A 83 3.88 14.95 -7.38
CA ASN A 83 4.67 14.84 -6.15
C ASN A 83 3.89 14.21 -4.99
N SER A 84 2.99 13.25 -5.30
CA SER A 84 2.12 12.55 -4.36
C SER A 84 2.67 11.17 -3.97
N PRO A 85 2.24 10.59 -2.83
CA PRO A 85 2.56 9.20 -2.51
C PRO A 85 2.03 8.22 -3.55
N LEU A 86 2.83 7.20 -3.85
CA LEU A 86 2.44 6.04 -4.67
C LEU A 86 2.16 4.85 -3.76
N ILE A 87 0.93 4.35 -3.77
CA ILE A 87 0.46 3.23 -2.95
C ILE A 87 0.55 1.95 -3.78
N ILE A 88 1.45 1.05 -3.37
CA ILE A 88 1.87 -0.09 -4.19
C ILE A 88 1.45 -1.42 -3.59
N HIS A 89 0.73 -2.19 -4.38
CA HIS A 89 0.50 -3.61 -4.19
C HIS A 89 1.64 -4.42 -4.84
N SER A 90 2.17 -5.40 -4.12
CA SER A 90 3.13 -6.35 -4.70
C SER A 90 2.91 -7.75 -4.12
N ARG A 91 2.61 -8.73 -4.99
CA ARG A 91 2.42 -10.12 -4.60
C ARG A 91 3.01 -11.06 -5.64
N ASN A 92 3.95 -11.94 -5.22
CA ASN A 92 4.72 -12.81 -6.12
C ASN A 92 5.39 -12.06 -7.29
N ALA A 93 5.83 -10.80 -7.05
CA ALA A 93 6.37 -9.90 -8.06
C ALA A 93 7.47 -9.00 -7.46
N GLU A 94 8.24 -9.48 -6.47
CA GLU A 94 9.20 -8.67 -5.73
C GLU A 94 10.30 -8.11 -6.64
N ASP A 95 10.91 -8.96 -7.47
CA ASP A 95 12.01 -8.55 -8.34
C ASP A 95 11.51 -7.59 -9.44
N GLU A 96 10.41 -7.89 -10.10
CA GLU A 96 9.82 -7.01 -11.12
C GLU A 96 9.40 -5.66 -10.53
N THR A 97 8.79 -5.67 -9.34
CA THR A 97 8.40 -4.43 -8.64
C THR A 97 9.64 -3.60 -8.34
N PHE A 98 10.70 -4.21 -7.78
CA PHE A 98 11.93 -3.50 -7.48
C PHE A 98 12.61 -2.96 -8.76
N GLU A 99 12.75 -3.79 -9.80
CA GLU A 99 13.38 -3.38 -11.06
C GLU A 99 12.67 -2.20 -11.73
N ILE A 100 11.34 -2.18 -11.68
CA ILE A 100 10.57 -1.07 -12.20
C ILE A 100 10.82 0.19 -11.37
N LEU A 101 10.67 0.13 -10.04
CA LEU A 101 10.86 1.28 -9.15
C LEU A 101 12.30 1.83 -9.21
N ASN A 102 13.29 0.95 -9.29
CA ASN A 102 14.70 1.33 -9.34
C ASN A 102 15.07 2.14 -10.60
N LYS A 103 14.32 2.00 -11.71
CA LYS A 103 14.50 2.83 -12.91
C LYS A 103 14.16 4.29 -12.70
N TYR A 104 13.37 4.59 -11.67
CA TYR A 104 13.00 5.96 -11.27
C TYR A 104 13.82 6.44 -10.05
N GLN A 105 14.93 5.76 -9.73
CA GLN A 105 15.86 6.20 -8.69
C GLN A 105 16.42 7.58 -9.05
N GLY A 106 16.33 8.51 -8.11
CA GLY A 106 16.71 9.92 -8.33
C GLY A 106 15.52 10.84 -8.62
N GLU A 107 14.37 10.30 -9.00
CA GLU A 107 13.12 11.04 -9.08
C GLU A 107 12.53 11.24 -7.67
N LYS A 108 11.65 12.26 -7.53
CA LYS A 108 10.96 12.54 -6.25
C LYS A 108 9.80 11.57 -6.01
N LEU A 109 10.07 10.26 -6.06
CA LEU A 109 9.05 9.23 -5.86
C LEU A 109 8.90 8.91 -4.37
N LYS A 110 7.66 9.01 -3.86
CA LYS A 110 7.29 8.68 -2.48
C LYS A 110 6.60 7.32 -2.46
N ILE A 111 7.31 6.28 -2.05
CA ILE A 111 6.87 4.89 -2.15
C ILE A 111 6.22 4.45 -0.84
N LEU A 112 4.99 3.95 -0.88
CA LEU A 112 4.34 3.20 0.18
C LEU A 112 4.00 1.78 -0.31
N MET A 113 4.67 0.79 0.24
CA MET A 113 4.30 -0.61 0.04
C MET A 113 3.09 -0.94 0.92
N HIS A 114 1.91 -0.98 0.30
CA HIS A 114 0.65 -1.28 0.96
C HIS A 114 0.59 -2.76 1.35
N CYS A 115 0.02 -3.04 2.53
CA CYS A 115 -0.16 -4.38 3.07
C CYS A 115 1.07 -5.27 2.84
N PHE A 116 2.24 -4.78 3.26
CA PHE A 116 3.52 -5.40 2.92
C PHE A 116 3.62 -6.82 3.46
N THR A 117 3.82 -7.77 2.55
CA THR A 117 4.01 -9.20 2.86
C THR A 117 5.27 -9.78 2.23
N GLY A 118 6.14 -8.89 1.72
CA GLY A 118 7.36 -9.29 1.03
C GLY A 118 8.47 -9.80 1.96
N SER A 119 9.49 -10.35 1.32
CA SER A 119 10.68 -10.85 1.99
C SER A 119 11.52 -9.72 2.62
N LYS A 120 12.35 -10.09 3.60
CA LYS A 120 13.33 -9.16 4.18
C LYS A 120 14.30 -8.60 3.14
N ASN A 121 14.75 -9.44 2.20
CA ASN A 121 15.63 -9.00 1.11
C ASN A 121 14.95 -7.95 0.21
N PHE A 122 13.67 -8.14 -0.09
CA PHE A 122 12.89 -7.15 -0.85
C PHE A 122 12.75 -5.85 -0.05
N ALA A 123 12.46 -5.92 1.24
CA ALA A 123 12.40 -4.75 2.11
C ALA A 123 13.75 -3.99 2.15
N GLU A 124 14.88 -4.69 2.25
CA GLU A 124 16.24 -4.10 2.21
C GLU A 124 16.51 -3.35 0.89
N LYS A 125 16.11 -3.94 -0.25
CA LYS A 125 16.21 -3.29 -1.56
C LYS A 125 15.37 -2.01 -1.62
N LEU A 126 14.11 -2.06 -1.15
CA LEU A 126 13.18 -0.95 -1.17
C LEU A 126 13.56 0.19 -0.19
N LEU A 127 14.20 -0.13 0.94
CA LEU A 127 14.73 0.89 1.85
C LEU A 127 15.77 1.79 1.16
N LYS A 128 16.54 1.27 0.20
CA LYS A 128 17.49 2.08 -0.60
C LYS A 128 16.78 3.09 -1.51
N LEU A 129 15.51 2.83 -1.83
CA LEU A 129 14.60 3.75 -2.56
C LEU A 129 13.79 4.63 -1.61
N ASN A 130 14.11 4.63 -0.31
CA ASN A 130 13.43 5.40 0.73
C ASN A 130 11.94 5.03 0.92
N ALA A 131 11.55 3.77 0.64
CA ALA A 131 10.17 3.32 0.74
C ALA A 131 9.66 3.28 2.19
N PHE A 132 8.35 3.43 2.34
CA PHE A 132 7.58 3.16 3.54
C PHE A 132 6.84 1.82 3.38
N PHE A 133 6.46 1.20 4.51
CA PHE A 133 5.84 -0.12 4.55
C PHE A 133 4.65 -0.11 5.49
N SER A 134 3.48 -0.54 5.05
CA SER A 134 2.36 -0.65 5.97
C SER A 134 2.20 -2.08 6.51
N ALA A 135 2.02 -2.17 7.81
CA ALA A 135 1.75 -3.40 8.54
C ALA A 135 0.24 -3.58 8.69
N SER A 136 -0.29 -4.65 8.09
CA SER A 136 -1.69 -5.04 8.20
C SER A 136 -1.92 -6.11 9.26
N GLY A 137 -3.17 -6.54 9.44
CA GLY A 137 -3.55 -7.60 10.36
C GLY A 137 -2.76 -8.91 10.20
N ILE A 138 -2.13 -9.14 9.03
CA ILE A 138 -1.33 -10.34 8.75
C ILE A 138 -0.18 -10.52 9.75
N ILE A 139 0.44 -9.45 10.24
CA ILE A 139 1.54 -9.58 11.23
C ILE A 139 1.10 -10.25 12.52
N THR A 140 -0.21 -10.30 12.80
CA THR A 140 -0.76 -10.99 13.99
C THR A 140 -0.93 -12.49 13.79
N PHE A 141 -0.81 -13.00 12.56
CA PHE A 141 -1.10 -14.40 12.26
C PHE A 141 0.00 -15.32 12.77
N LYS A 142 -0.40 -16.51 13.25
CA LYS A 142 0.53 -17.49 13.83
C LYS A 142 1.64 -17.91 12.85
N ASN A 143 1.33 -17.98 11.55
CA ASN A 143 2.25 -18.47 10.51
C ASN A 143 3.01 -17.32 9.83
N SER A 144 2.96 -16.08 10.32
CA SER A 144 3.63 -14.91 9.72
C SER A 144 4.98 -14.62 10.36
N ILE A 145 5.72 -15.65 10.77
CA ILE A 145 7.00 -15.49 11.50
C ILE A 145 8.01 -14.71 10.67
N ASP A 146 8.22 -15.08 9.41
CA ASP A 146 9.19 -14.41 8.53
C ASP A 146 8.82 -12.93 8.30
N LEU A 147 7.52 -12.64 8.17
CA LEU A 147 7.03 -11.28 8.05
C LEU A 147 7.24 -10.48 9.36
N GLN A 148 7.03 -11.11 10.52
CA GLN A 148 7.32 -10.48 11.81
C GLN A 148 8.80 -10.13 11.95
N GLU A 149 9.72 -11.02 11.53
CA GLU A 149 11.15 -10.74 11.51
C GLU A 149 11.50 -9.62 10.50
N THR A 150 10.80 -9.54 9.37
CA THR A 150 10.95 -8.43 8.43
C THR A 150 10.53 -7.10 9.08
N PHE A 151 9.36 -7.04 9.73
CA PHE A 151 8.93 -5.83 10.45
C PHE A 151 9.81 -5.50 11.63
N LYS A 152 10.39 -6.48 12.31
CA LYS A 152 11.40 -6.26 13.37
C LYS A 152 12.64 -5.57 12.82
N PHE A 153 13.09 -5.94 11.63
CA PHE A 153 14.24 -5.34 10.94
C PHE A 153 13.97 -3.92 10.44
N LEU A 154 12.80 -3.64 9.85
CA LEU A 154 12.46 -2.33 9.26
C LEU A 154 12.62 -1.19 10.27
N PRO A 155 13.21 -0.02 9.89
CA PRO A 155 13.21 1.18 10.73
C PRO A 155 11.78 1.62 11.08
N LEU A 156 11.54 1.95 12.34
CA LEU A 156 10.18 2.26 12.82
C LEU A 156 9.57 3.47 12.12
N GLU A 157 10.39 4.47 11.81
CA GLU A 157 9.99 5.68 11.07
C GLU A 157 9.62 5.42 9.59
N LYS A 158 9.82 4.19 9.11
CA LYS A 158 9.41 3.73 7.79
C LYS A 158 8.17 2.83 7.82
N ILE A 159 7.57 2.65 8.98
CA ILE A 159 6.40 1.79 9.15
C ILE A 159 5.14 2.63 9.36
N LEU A 160 4.08 2.25 8.66
CA LEU A 160 2.70 2.66 8.93
C LEU A 160 1.89 1.44 9.35
N ILE A 161 0.73 1.64 9.92
CA ILE A 161 -0.22 0.57 10.23
C ILE A 161 -1.52 0.75 9.45
N GLU A 162 -2.13 -0.35 9.07
CA GLU A 162 -3.38 -0.36 8.31
C GLU A 162 -4.25 -1.55 8.68
N THR A 163 -5.47 -1.58 8.16
CA THR A 163 -6.39 -2.71 8.35
C THR A 163 -6.52 -3.59 7.12
N ASP A 164 -6.52 -3.04 5.92
CA ASP A 164 -6.96 -3.67 4.68
C ASP A 164 -8.43 -4.15 4.75
N SER A 165 -9.27 -3.40 5.47
CA SER A 165 -10.70 -3.75 5.62
C SER A 165 -11.42 -3.79 4.27
N PRO A 166 -12.30 -4.78 4.05
CA PRO A 166 -12.91 -5.73 5.01
C PRO A 166 -12.14 -7.05 5.17
N TYR A 167 -10.92 -7.14 4.64
CA TYR A 167 -10.08 -8.33 4.64
C TYR A 167 -9.13 -8.37 5.85
N LEU A 168 -8.41 -9.48 6.01
CA LEU A 168 -7.23 -9.63 6.87
C LEU A 168 -7.45 -9.29 8.36
N ALA A 169 -8.66 -9.56 8.90
CA ALA A 169 -8.96 -9.33 10.30
C ALA A 169 -7.84 -9.90 11.22
N PRO A 170 -7.26 -9.06 12.12
CA PRO A 170 -6.18 -9.48 13.00
C PRO A 170 -6.65 -10.49 14.06
N VAL A 171 -5.71 -11.22 14.66
CA VAL A 171 -6.00 -12.00 15.88
C VAL A 171 -6.36 -11.02 17.01
N PRO A 172 -7.44 -11.28 17.81
CA PRO A 172 -8.21 -12.53 17.88
C PRO A 172 -9.42 -12.60 16.92
N ASN A 173 -9.59 -11.64 16.01
CA ASN A 173 -10.79 -11.51 15.19
C ASN A 173 -10.71 -12.28 13.84
N ARG A 174 -9.77 -13.21 13.70
CA ARG A 174 -9.66 -14.07 12.49
C ARG A 174 -10.99 -14.72 12.13
N GLY A 175 -11.29 -14.71 10.81
CA GLY A 175 -12.54 -15.26 10.28
C GLY A 175 -13.76 -14.32 10.35
N LYS A 176 -13.64 -13.17 11.00
CA LYS A 176 -14.63 -12.11 10.94
C LYS A 176 -14.35 -11.13 9.80
N LYS A 177 -15.34 -10.34 9.42
CA LYS A 177 -15.13 -9.17 8.58
C LYS A 177 -14.26 -8.16 9.33
N ASN A 178 -13.18 -7.68 8.68
CA ASN A 178 -12.31 -6.69 9.28
C ASN A 178 -12.95 -5.28 9.26
N GLU A 179 -12.57 -4.44 10.19
CA GLU A 179 -13.04 -3.06 10.32
C GLU A 179 -11.95 -2.15 10.90
N PRO A 180 -12.00 -0.82 10.69
CA PRO A 180 -10.97 0.11 11.18
C PRO A 180 -10.69 0.03 12.67
N SER A 181 -11.69 -0.28 13.51
CA SER A 181 -11.52 -0.41 14.97
C SER A 181 -10.53 -1.52 15.36
N PHE A 182 -10.32 -2.51 14.49
CA PHE A 182 -9.38 -3.61 14.74
C PHE A 182 -7.90 -3.22 14.50
N LEU A 183 -7.62 -2.03 13.98
CA LEU A 183 -6.27 -1.49 13.84
C LEU A 183 -5.47 -1.57 15.14
N SER A 184 -6.16 -1.43 16.28
CA SER A 184 -5.56 -1.48 17.59
C SER A 184 -4.83 -2.80 17.90
N TYR A 185 -5.24 -3.92 17.30
CA TYR A 185 -4.57 -5.23 17.44
C TYR A 185 -3.30 -5.30 16.62
N THR A 186 -3.31 -4.72 15.41
CA THR A 186 -2.11 -4.59 14.56
C THR A 186 -1.07 -3.71 15.26
N ALA A 187 -1.47 -2.56 15.82
CA ALA A 187 -0.59 -1.68 16.59
C ALA A 187 0.03 -2.40 17.80
N GLN A 188 -0.77 -3.17 18.56
CA GLN A 188 -0.25 -3.93 19.70
C GLN A 188 0.78 -4.98 19.24
N LYS A 189 0.49 -5.73 18.18
CA LYS A 189 1.42 -6.73 17.66
C LYS A 189 2.72 -6.11 17.17
N LEU A 190 2.65 -4.96 16.50
CA LEU A 190 3.85 -4.23 16.07
C LEU A 190 4.67 -3.76 17.29
N ALA A 191 4.01 -3.30 18.35
CA ALA A 191 4.65 -2.95 19.62
C ALA A 191 5.42 -4.14 20.21
N ASP A 192 4.80 -5.31 20.25
CA ASP A 192 5.43 -6.55 20.75
C ASP A 192 6.66 -6.92 19.89
N ILE A 193 6.56 -6.82 18.55
CA ILE A 193 7.66 -7.10 17.62
C ILE A 193 8.84 -6.13 17.83
N LYS A 194 8.55 -4.85 18.11
CA LYS A 194 9.54 -3.79 18.28
C LYS A 194 10.07 -3.67 19.72
N ASN A 195 9.52 -4.41 20.68
CA ASN A 195 9.78 -4.25 22.11
C ASN A 195 9.51 -2.82 22.60
N LEU A 196 8.42 -2.22 22.15
CA LEU A 196 7.96 -0.88 22.49
C LEU A 196 6.57 -0.94 23.12
N SER A 197 6.14 0.14 23.75
CA SER A 197 4.76 0.29 24.16
C SER A 197 3.86 0.59 22.96
N LYS A 198 2.58 0.22 23.05
CA LYS A 198 1.59 0.58 22.03
C LYS A 198 1.48 2.10 21.84
N GLN A 199 1.67 2.88 22.91
CA GLN A 199 1.64 4.34 22.85
C GLN A 199 2.79 4.92 22.02
N GLU A 200 3.99 4.34 22.11
CA GLU A 200 5.13 4.73 21.27
C GLU A 200 4.87 4.42 19.78
N ILE A 201 4.34 3.23 19.48
CA ILE A 201 3.92 2.88 18.11
C ILE A 201 2.90 3.89 17.58
N THR A 202 1.83 4.15 18.32
CA THR A 202 0.74 5.06 17.90
C THR A 202 1.20 6.50 17.64
N LYS A 203 2.33 6.92 18.24
CA LYS A 203 2.88 8.26 18.00
C LYS A 203 3.70 8.35 16.71
N ILE A 204 4.26 7.24 16.26
CA ILE A 204 5.23 7.20 15.17
C ILE A 204 4.59 6.74 13.86
N THR A 205 3.63 5.83 13.94
CA THR A 205 2.88 5.27 12.80
C THR A 205 1.54 5.97 12.61
#